data_8db5a32f958bfe26b52e6901aec70cd8
#
_entry.id   8db5a32f958bfe26b52e6901aec70cd8
#
_cell.length_a   1.000
_cell.length_b   1.000
_cell.length_c   1.000
_cell.angle_alpha   90.00
_cell.angle_beta   90.00
_cell.angle_gamma   90.00
#
_symmetry.space_group_name_H-M   'P 1'
#
loop_
_entity.id
_entity.type
_entity.pdbx_description
1 polymer ?
#
loop_
_entity_poly.entity_id
_entity_poly.type
_entity_poly.pdbx_seq_one_letter_code
_entity_poly.pdbx_strand_id
1 'polypeptide(L)'
;GSFIETFAKSLHIEISDFVKEAIKSKTPVDLGSRCTVFMNSKIKQAQKEGYSVGDISSGLSYSVIKNAIQKVMKVRDVETLGNHIVVQGGTFYNDAVLRAFELIVGKNVVRPDISGLMGAYGMALLSKEQYEANLDMEHTSTILKTDELDKLEIKVTHARCNNCENHCKLTINKFNNGQIHVSGNRCEKGSG
;
A
#
# COMPACT_ATOMS: atom_id res chain seq x y z
N GLY A 1 0.68 -3.85 4.77
CA GLY A 1 -0.47 -4.68 5.09
C GLY A 1 -0.30 -6.12 4.64
N SER A 2 -0.49 -6.40 3.37
CA SER A 2 -0.57 -7.78 2.84
C SER A 2 0.59 -8.72 3.21
N PHE A 3 1.81 -8.19 3.38
CA PHE A 3 2.96 -9.02 3.75
C PHE A 3 2.85 -9.60 5.16
N ILE A 4 2.50 -8.77 6.16
CA ILE A 4 2.32 -9.24 7.55
C ILE A 4 1.15 -10.21 7.63
N GLU A 5 0.05 -9.93 6.92
CA GLU A 5 -1.11 -10.81 6.82
C GLU A 5 -0.77 -12.17 6.18
N THR A 6 -0.01 -12.17 5.08
CA THR A 6 0.45 -13.41 4.44
C THR A 6 1.28 -14.24 5.41
N PHE A 7 2.09 -13.56 6.22
CA PHE A 7 2.92 -14.23 7.22
C PHE A 7 2.08 -14.83 8.35
N ALA A 8 1.16 -14.09 8.93
CA ALA A 8 0.23 -14.59 9.94
C ALA A 8 -0.55 -15.81 9.41
N LYS A 9 -1.07 -15.74 8.19
CA LYS A 9 -1.72 -16.87 7.52
C LYS A 9 -0.83 -18.09 7.35
N SER A 10 0.46 -17.90 7.02
CA SER A 10 1.41 -19.03 6.88
C SER A 10 1.69 -19.74 8.19
N LEU A 11 1.46 -19.07 9.31
CA LEU A 11 1.57 -19.63 10.65
C LEU A 11 0.22 -20.13 11.20
N HIS A 12 -0.86 -20.06 10.42
CA HIS A 12 -2.22 -20.38 10.83
C HIS A 12 -2.70 -19.57 12.06
N ILE A 13 -2.28 -18.29 12.13
CA ILE A 13 -2.63 -17.36 13.21
C ILE A 13 -3.44 -16.21 12.62
N GLU A 14 -4.51 -15.84 13.34
CA GLU A 14 -5.28 -14.64 12.98
C GLU A 14 -4.42 -13.37 13.16
N ILE A 15 -4.57 -12.42 12.24
CA ILE A 15 -3.76 -11.20 12.23
C ILE A 15 -3.88 -10.41 13.54
N SER A 16 -5.05 -10.39 14.16
CA SER A 16 -5.27 -9.73 15.45
C SER A 16 -4.42 -10.32 16.57
N ASP A 17 -4.30 -11.64 16.62
CA ASP A 17 -3.53 -12.34 17.65
C ASP A 17 -2.03 -12.22 17.36
N PHE A 18 -1.66 -12.25 16.07
CA PHE A 18 -0.28 -12.02 15.65
C PHE A 18 0.22 -10.62 16.07
N VAL A 19 -0.65 -9.59 15.97
CA VAL A 19 -0.37 -8.23 16.43
C VAL A 19 -0.28 -8.14 17.95
N LYS A 20 -1.21 -8.78 18.68
CA LYS A 20 -1.18 -8.82 20.17
C LYS A 20 0.10 -9.44 20.70
N GLU A 21 0.53 -10.54 20.10
CA GLU A 21 1.78 -11.20 20.49
C GLU A 21 3.01 -10.32 20.18
N ALA A 22 3.01 -9.59 19.06
CA ALA A 22 4.06 -8.65 18.73
C ALA A 22 4.25 -7.54 19.78
N ILE A 23 3.14 -7.01 20.30
CA ILE A 23 3.17 -5.92 21.30
C ILE A 23 3.74 -6.41 22.63
N LYS A 24 3.53 -7.69 22.99
CA LYS A 24 4.05 -8.30 24.22
C LYS A 24 5.54 -8.63 24.14
N SER A 25 6.11 -8.73 22.95
CA SER A 25 7.52 -9.12 22.74
C SER A 25 8.47 -8.12 23.38
N LYS A 26 9.43 -8.65 24.12
CA LYS A 26 10.54 -7.89 24.74
C LYS A 26 11.84 -8.04 23.95
N THR A 27 11.93 -9.03 23.08
CA THR A 27 13.13 -9.41 22.33
C THR A 27 12.84 -9.57 20.83
N PRO A 28 12.46 -8.48 20.12
CA PRO A 28 12.16 -8.53 18.70
C PRO A 28 13.34 -9.06 17.89
N VAL A 29 13.08 -10.00 16.97
CA VAL A 29 14.11 -10.51 16.06
C VAL A 29 14.55 -9.41 15.10
N ASP A 30 15.86 -9.22 14.95
CA ASP A 30 16.36 -8.28 13.92
C ASP A 30 16.33 -8.93 12.54
N LEU A 31 15.27 -8.65 11.81
CA LEU A 31 15.10 -9.10 10.42
C LEU A 31 15.74 -8.15 9.39
N GLY A 32 16.30 -7.02 9.86
CA GLY A 32 16.90 -6.00 9.02
C GLY A 32 15.85 -5.17 8.27
N SER A 33 16.28 -4.44 7.23
CA SER A 33 15.42 -3.58 6.39
C SER A 33 15.42 -4.01 4.92
N ARG A 34 15.64 -5.29 4.63
CA ARG A 34 15.67 -5.82 3.26
C ARG A 34 14.26 -6.07 2.71
N CYS A 35 14.18 -6.27 1.40
CA CYS A 35 12.96 -6.64 0.71
C CYS A 35 12.33 -7.91 1.31
N THR A 36 10.99 -7.97 1.30
CA THR A 36 10.16 -9.04 1.84
C THR A 36 10.55 -10.44 1.38
N VAL A 37 11.04 -10.59 0.15
CA VAL A 37 11.50 -11.88 -0.40
C VAL A 37 12.63 -12.49 0.43
N PHE A 38 13.56 -11.67 0.90
CA PHE A 38 14.69 -12.12 1.72
C PHE A 38 14.32 -12.33 3.19
N MET A 39 13.21 -11.77 3.66
CA MET A 39 12.74 -11.94 5.02
C MET A 39 12.28 -13.38 5.31
N ASN A 40 11.68 -14.06 4.32
CA ASN A 40 11.21 -15.45 4.50
C ASN A 40 12.31 -16.39 4.99
N SER A 41 13.53 -16.25 4.48
CA SER A 41 14.67 -17.08 4.91
C SER A 41 15.09 -16.76 6.35
N LYS A 42 15.13 -15.48 6.71
CA LYS A 42 15.47 -15.05 8.08
C LYS A 42 14.43 -15.48 9.10
N ILE A 43 13.14 -15.44 8.74
CA ILE A 43 12.07 -15.89 9.62
C ILE A 43 12.13 -17.39 9.85
N LYS A 44 12.35 -18.19 8.80
CA LYS A 44 12.56 -19.63 8.93
C LYS A 44 13.77 -19.95 9.82
N GLN A 45 14.82 -19.14 9.73
CA GLN A 45 15.98 -19.26 10.60
C GLN A 45 15.62 -18.94 12.04
N ALA A 46 14.94 -17.81 12.31
CA ALA A 46 14.49 -17.43 13.64
C ALA A 46 13.58 -18.49 14.28
N GLN A 47 12.69 -19.11 13.50
CA GLN A 47 11.87 -20.23 13.95
C GLN A 47 12.73 -21.44 14.39
N LYS A 48 13.77 -21.78 13.63
CA LYS A 48 14.70 -22.85 13.98
C LYS A 48 15.53 -22.54 15.23
N GLU A 49 15.82 -21.26 15.45
CA GLU A 49 16.53 -20.75 16.62
C GLU A 49 15.65 -20.65 17.87
N GLY A 50 14.35 -20.96 17.75
CA GLY A 50 13.41 -21.00 18.85
C GLY A 50 12.82 -19.67 19.27
N TYR A 51 12.89 -18.64 18.43
CA TYR A 51 12.20 -17.37 18.69
C TYR A 51 10.69 -17.55 18.71
N SER A 52 10.03 -16.85 19.62
CA SER A 52 8.58 -16.88 19.74
C SER A 52 7.89 -16.22 18.53
N VAL A 53 6.62 -16.56 18.34
CA VAL A 53 5.78 -15.89 17.33
C VAL A 53 5.74 -14.38 17.58
N GLY A 54 5.66 -13.96 18.84
CA GLY A 54 5.68 -12.54 19.23
C GLY A 54 6.97 -11.84 18.83
N ASP A 55 8.13 -12.46 19.03
CA ASP A 55 9.43 -11.88 18.68
C ASP A 55 9.57 -11.74 17.16
N ILE A 56 9.10 -12.73 16.41
CA ILE A 56 9.10 -12.69 14.93
C ILE A 56 8.13 -11.64 14.42
N SER A 57 6.91 -11.58 14.95
CA SER A 57 5.89 -10.59 14.55
C SER A 57 6.34 -9.16 14.86
N SER A 58 6.92 -8.95 16.03
CA SER A 58 7.51 -7.66 16.40
C SER A 58 8.66 -7.30 15.46
N GLY A 59 9.59 -8.23 15.21
CA GLY A 59 10.69 -8.04 14.27
C GLY A 59 10.24 -7.68 12.85
N LEU A 60 9.14 -8.28 12.37
CA LEU A 60 8.52 -7.92 11.10
C LEU A 60 8.01 -6.48 11.09
N SER A 61 7.34 -6.04 12.15
CA SER A 61 6.85 -4.68 12.30
C SER A 61 7.99 -3.67 12.26
N TYR A 62 9.06 -3.92 13.01
CA TYR A 62 10.28 -3.10 12.94
C TYR A 62 10.90 -3.08 11.55
N SER A 63 10.99 -4.23 10.88
CA SER A 63 11.58 -4.34 9.54
C SER A 63 10.80 -3.54 8.51
N VAL A 64 9.47 -3.58 8.54
CA VAL A 64 8.60 -2.80 7.66
C VAL A 64 8.85 -1.31 7.85
N ILE A 65 8.92 -0.84 9.08
CA ILE A 65 9.14 0.58 9.39
C ILE A 65 10.57 1.01 9.04
N LYS A 66 11.59 0.23 9.40
CA LYS A 66 12.97 0.50 8.98
C LYS A 66 13.09 0.62 7.46
N ASN A 67 12.42 -0.25 6.72
CA ASN A 67 12.40 -0.19 5.26
C ASN A 67 11.72 1.10 4.76
N ALA A 68 10.55 1.44 5.32
CA ALA A 68 9.82 2.66 4.96
C ALA A 68 10.67 3.91 5.20
N ILE A 69 11.25 4.07 6.38
CA ILE A 69 12.04 5.25 6.75
C ILE A 69 13.33 5.33 5.92
N GLN A 70 14.11 4.24 5.87
CA GLN A 70 15.46 4.28 5.31
C GLN A 70 15.50 4.14 3.79
N LYS A 71 14.60 3.33 3.19
CA LYS A 71 14.63 2.99 1.77
C LYS A 71 13.65 3.79 0.94
N VAL A 72 12.43 3.99 1.45
CA VAL A 72 11.37 4.70 0.73
C VAL A 72 11.48 6.20 0.98
N MET A 73 11.44 6.63 2.23
CA MET A 73 11.54 8.04 2.61
C MET A 73 12.97 8.57 2.55
N LYS A 74 13.98 7.68 2.59
CA LYS A 74 15.43 8.01 2.61
C LYS A 74 15.81 8.93 3.77
N VAL A 75 15.09 8.86 4.87
CA VAL A 75 15.38 9.61 6.09
C VAL A 75 16.55 8.93 6.80
N ARG A 76 17.65 9.66 6.96
CA ARG A 76 18.84 9.19 7.70
C ARG A 76 18.78 9.55 9.17
N ASP A 77 18.24 10.73 9.46
CA ASP A 77 18.09 11.24 10.80
C ASP A 77 16.60 11.44 11.10
N VAL A 78 16.07 10.67 12.05
CA VAL A 78 14.65 10.69 12.41
C VAL A 78 14.23 12.01 13.08
N GLU A 79 15.17 12.78 13.59
CA GLU A 79 14.88 14.11 14.15
C GLU A 79 14.32 15.08 13.09
N THR A 80 14.70 14.88 11.83
CA THR A 80 14.19 15.68 10.70
C THR A 80 12.69 15.51 10.45
N LEU A 81 12.06 14.48 11.02
CA LEU A 81 10.61 14.26 10.93
C LEU A 81 9.80 15.27 11.79
N GLY A 82 10.48 16.07 12.62
CA GLY A 82 9.82 17.04 13.50
C GLY A 82 9.25 16.41 14.77
N ASN A 83 8.53 17.21 15.56
CA ASN A 83 8.01 16.79 16.85
C ASN A 83 6.54 16.34 16.81
N HIS A 84 5.81 16.73 15.78
CA HIS A 84 4.40 16.39 15.59
C HIS A 84 4.28 15.48 14.37
N ILE A 85 4.19 14.17 14.62
CA ILE A 85 4.14 13.17 13.57
C ILE A 85 2.73 12.59 13.48
N VAL A 86 2.13 12.66 12.30
CA VAL A 86 0.84 12.05 12.00
C VAL A 86 1.07 10.94 10.97
N VAL A 87 0.54 9.76 11.24
CA VAL A 87 0.60 8.63 10.30
C VAL A 87 -0.77 8.35 9.71
N GLN A 88 -0.77 7.95 8.45
CA GLN A 88 -1.99 7.63 7.72
C GLN A 88 -1.80 6.38 6.84
N GLY A 89 -2.90 5.81 6.40
CA GLY A 89 -2.93 4.58 5.63
C GLY A 89 -3.33 3.36 6.45
N GLY A 90 -3.96 2.37 5.79
CA GLY A 90 -4.51 1.18 6.45
C GLY A 90 -3.48 0.32 7.19
N THR A 91 -2.19 0.39 6.82
CA THR A 91 -1.11 -0.34 7.49
C THR A 91 -0.96 0.08 8.95
N PHE A 92 -1.24 1.33 9.29
CA PHE A 92 -1.15 1.84 10.65
C PHE A 92 -2.33 1.48 11.55
N TYR A 93 -3.37 0.79 11.05
CA TYR A 93 -4.34 0.11 11.91
C TYR A 93 -3.73 -1.07 12.67
N ASN A 94 -2.58 -1.55 12.23
CA ASN A 94 -1.79 -2.54 12.96
C ASN A 94 -1.01 -1.85 14.10
N ASP A 95 -1.42 -2.08 15.34
CA ASP A 95 -0.83 -1.46 16.52
C ASP A 95 0.64 -1.82 16.73
N ALA A 96 1.08 -3.01 16.32
CA ALA A 96 2.49 -3.40 16.39
C ALA A 96 3.35 -2.58 15.42
N VAL A 97 2.81 -2.24 14.23
CA VAL A 97 3.49 -1.37 13.26
C VAL A 97 3.55 0.07 13.78
N LEU A 98 2.46 0.57 14.36
CA LEU A 98 2.43 1.90 14.98
C LEU A 98 3.46 1.98 16.11
N ARG A 99 3.46 0.99 17.02
CA ARG A 99 4.39 0.94 18.15
C ARG A 99 5.85 0.84 17.70
N ALA A 100 6.14 0.02 16.70
CA ALA A 100 7.48 -0.07 16.11
C ALA A 100 7.94 1.28 15.53
N PHE A 101 7.04 2.03 14.90
CA PHE A 101 7.34 3.35 14.39
C PHE A 101 7.67 4.33 15.53
N GLU A 102 6.83 4.41 16.56
CA GLU A 102 7.08 5.25 17.74
C GLU A 102 8.43 4.95 18.40
N LEU A 103 8.76 3.67 18.57
CA LEU A 103 10.01 3.24 19.18
C LEU A 103 11.25 3.57 18.32
N ILE A 104 11.11 3.51 17.00
CA ILE A 104 12.21 3.86 16.07
C ILE A 104 12.43 5.37 16.06
N VAL A 105 11.36 6.17 16.05
CA VAL A 105 11.49 7.64 16.00
C VAL A 105 11.68 8.27 17.39
N GLY A 106 11.44 7.53 18.48
CA GLY A 106 11.55 8.01 19.84
C GLY A 106 10.51 9.06 20.22
N LYS A 107 9.38 9.14 19.51
CA LYS A 107 8.35 10.18 19.65
C LYS A 107 6.97 9.56 19.62
N ASN A 108 6.01 10.19 20.28
CA ASN A 108 4.60 9.83 20.14
C ASN A 108 4.09 10.21 18.76
N VAL A 109 3.24 9.34 18.22
CA VAL A 109 2.72 9.48 16.87
C VAL A 109 1.20 9.48 16.90
N VAL A 110 0.58 10.43 16.20
CA VAL A 110 -0.87 10.51 16.09
C VAL A 110 -1.35 9.66 14.91
N ARG A 111 -2.22 8.71 15.21
CA ARG A 111 -2.96 7.96 14.21
C ARG A 111 -4.42 8.39 14.26
N PRO A 112 -4.95 9.11 13.26
CA PRO A 112 -6.37 9.46 13.19
C PRO A 112 -7.25 8.21 13.08
N ASP A 113 -8.47 8.26 13.62
CA ASP A 113 -9.42 7.14 13.53
C ASP A 113 -9.71 6.75 12.08
N ILE A 114 -9.72 7.72 11.18
CA ILE A 114 -9.93 7.54 9.74
C ILE A 114 -8.62 7.35 8.96
N SER A 115 -7.54 6.91 9.62
CA SER A 115 -6.19 6.88 8.99
C SER A 115 -6.16 6.13 7.66
N GLY A 116 -6.97 5.07 7.49
CA GLY A 116 -7.09 4.33 6.23
C GLY A 116 -7.85 5.08 5.12
N LEU A 117 -8.63 6.10 5.47
CA LEU A 117 -9.44 6.91 4.55
C LEU A 117 -8.86 8.30 4.29
N MET A 118 -7.75 8.66 4.93
CA MET A 118 -7.17 10.01 4.83
C MET A 118 -6.83 10.41 3.39
N GLY A 119 -6.39 9.46 2.57
CA GLY A 119 -6.14 9.72 1.14
C GLY A 119 -7.42 10.10 0.38
N ALA A 120 -8.50 9.35 0.61
CA ALA A 120 -9.80 9.64 -0.01
C ALA A 120 -10.36 11.00 0.49
N TYR A 121 -10.23 11.26 1.78
CA TYR A 121 -10.65 12.54 2.37
C TYR A 121 -9.86 13.72 1.77
N GLY A 122 -8.54 13.60 1.66
CA GLY A 122 -7.69 14.61 1.04
C GLY A 122 -8.07 14.87 -0.43
N MET A 123 -8.33 13.80 -1.20
CA MET A 123 -8.80 13.94 -2.58
C MET A 123 -10.16 14.62 -2.69
N ALA A 124 -11.08 14.34 -1.76
CA ALA A 124 -12.38 15.02 -1.72
C ALA A 124 -12.22 16.53 -1.46
N LEU A 125 -11.30 16.91 -0.56
CA LEU A 125 -11.01 18.33 -0.30
C LEU A 125 -10.40 19.01 -1.53
N LEU A 126 -9.42 18.38 -2.18
CA LEU A 126 -8.80 18.92 -3.39
C LEU A 126 -9.81 19.06 -4.54
N SER A 127 -10.70 18.07 -4.71
CA SER A 127 -11.77 18.14 -5.71
C SER A 127 -12.74 19.27 -5.42
N LYS A 128 -13.06 19.48 -4.13
CA LYS A 128 -13.90 20.60 -3.71
C LYS A 128 -13.24 21.95 -4.04
N GLU A 129 -11.96 22.13 -3.67
CA GLU A 129 -11.22 23.34 -3.99
C GLU A 129 -11.18 23.62 -5.49
N GLN A 130 -10.92 22.60 -6.31
CA GLN A 130 -10.92 22.73 -7.78
C GLN A 130 -12.29 23.09 -8.33
N TYR A 131 -13.36 22.51 -7.79
CA TYR A 131 -14.71 22.84 -8.17
C TYR A 131 -15.05 24.31 -7.84
N GLU A 132 -14.75 24.74 -6.60
CA GLU A 132 -15.01 26.10 -6.13
C GLU A 132 -14.18 27.16 -6.91
N ALA A 133 -12.94 26.83 -7.29
CA ALA A 133 -12.08 27.71 -8.08
C ALA A 133 -12.54 27.89 -9.53
N ASN A 134 -13.39 26.99 -10.06
CA ASN A 134 -13.84 26.99 -11.44
C ASN A 134 -15.37 27.08 -11.56
N LEU A 135 -16.05 27.73 -10.62
CA LEU A 135 -17.53 27.86 -10.60
C LEU A 135 -18.11 28.50 -11.85
N ASP A 136 -17.33 29.29 -12.57
CA ASP A 136 -17.74 29.93 -13.82
C ASP A 136 -17.74 29.00 -15.04
N MET A 137 -17.23 27.77 -14.90
CA MET A 137 -17.21 26.74 -15.93
C MET A 137 -18.41 25.80 -15.78
N GLU A 138 -19.02 25.39 -16.88
CA GLU A 138 -20.07 24.38 -16.86
C GLU A 138 -19.46 23.00 -16.48
N HIS A 139 -19.70 22.58 -15.26
CA HIS A 139 -19.21 21.29 -14.74
C HIS A 139 -20.24 20.18 -14.99
N THR A 140 -20.17 19.57 -16.16
CA THR A 140 -20.94 18.36 -16.44
C THR A 140 -20.14 17.13 -16.00
N SER A 141 -20.73 16.29 -15.16
CA SER A 141 -20.12 15.04 -14.76
C SER A 141 -20.01 14.08 -15.93
N THR A 142 -18.83 13.47 -16.11
CA THR A 142 -18.59 12.40 -17.10
C THR A 142 -18.88 11.02 -16.54
N ILE A 143 -19.37 10.93 -15.29
CA ILE A 143 -19.75 9.66 -14.67
C ILE A 143 -21.00 9.13 -15.37
N LEU A 144 -20.93 7.88 -15.82
CA LEU A 144 -22.08 7.19 -16.42
C LEU A 144 -23.21 7.05 -15.40
N LYS A 145 -24.44 7.29 -15.84
CA LYS A 145 -25.63 7.04 -15.03
C LYS A 145 -25.89 5.54 -14.90
N THR A 146 -26.70 5.12 -13.93
CA THR A 146 -26.97 3.71 -13.66
C THR A 146 -27.54 3.00 -14.89
N ASP A 147 -28.45 3.64 -15.63
CA ASP A 147 -29.07 3.12 -16.85
C ASP A 147 -28.08 3.01 -18.03
N GLU A 148 -27.02 3.82 -18.04
CA GLU A 148 -25.92 3.75 -19.01
C GLU A 148 -24.95 2.63 -18.64
N LEU A 149 -24.70 2.43 -17.32
CA LEU A 149 -23.87 1.33 -16.82
C LEU A 149 -24.49 -0.03 -17.13
N ASP A 150 -25.82 -0.18 -16.94
CA ASP A 150 -26.53 -1.41 -17.24
C ASP A 150 -26.50 -1.81 -18.73
N LYS A 151 -26.30 -0.82 -19.61
CA LYS A 151 -26.18 -1.01 -21.07
C LYS A 151 -24.74 -1.07 -21.57
N LEU A 152 -23.75 -0.96 -20.64
CA LEU A 152 -22.35 -0.91 -21.02
C LEU A 152 -21.86 -2.29 -21.43
N GLU A 153 -21.55 -2.44 -22.70
CA GLU A 153 -20.95 -3.65 -23.25
C GLU A 153 -19.45 -3.45 -23.47
N ILE A 154 -18.67 -4.47 -23.16
CA ILE A 154 -17.23 -4.45 -23.30
C ILE A 154 -16.80 -5.60 -24.22
N LYS A 155 -16.18 -5.25 -25.35
CA LYS A 155 -15.53 -6.22 -26.24
C LYS A 155 -14.03 -6.26 -25.94
N VAL A 156 -13.56 -7.39 -25.42
CA VAL A 156 -12.15 -7.61 -25.09
C VAL A 156 -11.45 -8.28 -26.29
N THR A 157 -10.34 -7.69 -26.74
CA THR A 157 -9.47 -8.26 -27.77
C THR A 157 -8.02 -8.23 -27.30
N HIS A 158 -7.21 -9.15 -27.85
CA HIS A 158 -5.79 -9.23 -27.53
C HIS A 158 -4.96 -8.97 -28.79
N ALA A 159 -3.87 -8.20 -28.62
CA ALA A 159 -2.92 -7.92 -29.70
C ALA A 159 -1.49 -7.97 -29.16
N ARG A 160 -0.52 -7.98 -30.06
CA ARG A 160 0.89 -7.73 -29.72
C ARG A 160 1.31 -6.36 -30.21
N CYS A 161 1.95 -5.58 -29.36
CA CYS A 161 2.59 -4.34 -29.75
C CYS A 161 3.85 -4.67 -30.57
N ASN A 162 3.96 -4.06 -31.76
CA ASN A 162 5.10 -4.24 -32.66
C ASN A 162 6.00 -3.02 -32.75
N ASN A 163 5.85 -2.06 -31.82
CA ASN A 163 6.60 -0.80 -31.85
C ASN A 163 8.04 -0.93 -31.30
N CYS A 164 8.40 -2.05 -30.68
CA CYS A 164 9.76 -2.33 -30.20
C CYS A 164 9.92 -3.83 -29.91
N GLU A 165 11.15 -4.26 -29.58
CA GLU A 165 11.52 -5.66 -29.31
C GLU A 165 10.81 -6.29 -28.09
N ASN A 166 10.19 -5.50 -27.23
CA ASN A 166 9.46 -6.05 -26.08
C ASN A 166 8.19 -6.83 -26.45
N HIS A 167 7.60 -6.56 -27.63
CA HIS A 167 6.41 -7.23 -28.14
C HIS A 167 5.32 -7.44 -27.08
N CYS A 168 4.99 -6.40 -26.31
CA CYS A 168 4.05 -6.44 -25.21
C CYS A 168 2.72 -7.06 -25.64
N LYS A 169 2.19 -7.97 -24.83
CA LYS A 169 0.83 -8.49 -25.02
C LYS A 169 -0.16 -7.45 -24.51
N LEU A 170 -0.96 -6.91 -25.42
CA LEU A 170 -1.96 -5.90 -25.13
C LEU A 170 -3.32 -6.53 -24.92
N THR A 171 -4.08 -6.01 -23.97
CA THR A 171 -5.51 -6.24 -23.82
C THR A 171 -6.24 -4.96 -24.19
N ILE A 172 -7.08 -5.02 -25.19
CA ILE A 172 -7.81 -3.87 -25.73
C ILE A 172 -9.28 -4.06 -25.36
N ASN A 173 -9.78 -3.21 -24.51
CA ASN A 173 -11.18 -3.13 -24.12
C ASN A 173 -11.87 -2.05 -24.95
N LYS A 174 -12.82 -2.45 -25.79
CA LYS A 174 -13.67 -1.52 -26.56
C LYS A 174 -15.04 -1.49 -25.94
N PHE A 175 -15.48 -0.31 -25.57
CA PHE A 175 -16.79 -0.07 -24.99
C PHE A 175 -17.78 0.34 -26.09
N ASN A 176 -19.05 -0.01 -25.93
CA ASN A 176 -20.09 0.35 -26.89
C ASN A 176 -20.36 1.87 -26.98
N ASN A 177 -19.90 2.66 -26.00
CA ASN A 177 -19.91 4.12 -26.03
C ASN A 177 -18.75 4.74 -26.86
N GLY A 178 -17.95 3.91 -27.54
CA GLY A 178 -16.82 4.33 -28.37
C GLY A 178 -15.49 4.50 -27.64
N GLN A 179 -15.46 4.37 -26.33
CA GLN A 179 -14.21 4.43 -25.57
C GLN A 179 -13.36 3.19 -25.79
N ILE A 180 -12.04 3.37 -25.78
CA ILE A 180 -11.07 2.27 -25.91
C ILE A 180 -10.07 2.41 -24.75
N HIS A 181 -9.84 1.30 -24.04
CA HIS A 181 -8.82 1.23 -23.01
C HIS A 181 -7.84 0.10 -23.34
N VAL A 182 -6.55 0.44 -23.38
CA VAL A 182 -5.46 -0.52 -23.65
C VAL A 182 -4.66 -0.73 -22.38
N SER A 183 -4.40 -1.98 -22.05
CA SER A 183 -3.57 -2.39 -20.92
C SER A 183 -2.55 -3.46 -21.32
N GLY A 184 -1.55 -3.71 -20.46
CA GLY A 184 -0.44 -4.63 -20.73
C GLY A 184 0.73 -3.99 -21.48
N ASN A 185 0.61 -2.73 -21.91
CA ASN A 185 1.70 -1.93 -22.44
C ASN A 185 2.72 -1.57 -21.34
N ARG A 186 4.01 -1.56 -21.70
CA ARG A 186 5.11 -1.13 -20.81
C ARG A 186 5.54 0.32 -21.04
N CYS A 187 5.00 0.96 -22.05
CA CYS A 187 5.24 2.36 -22.41
C CYS A 187 4.05 2.92 -23.19
N GLU A 188 3.98 4.23 -23.34
CA GLU A 188 2.89 4.93 -24.03
C GLU A 188 2.71 4.52 -25.51
N LYS A 189 3.79 4.10 -26.19
CA LYS A 189 3.71 3.64 -27.60
C LYS A 189 2.80 2.44 -27.80
N GLY A 190 2.46 1.71 -26.75
CA GLY A 190 1.59 0.52 -26.83
C GLY A 190 0.12 0.85 -26.61
N SER A 191 -0.23 2.04 -26.15
CA SER A 191 -1.61 2.45 -25.90
C SER A 191 -2.25 3.25 -27.06
N GLY A 192 -1.47 3.60 -28.06
CA GLY A 192 -1.93 4.35 -29.24
C GLY A 192 -1.42 5.78 -29.24
#